data_38ff4fda47e835e8c8331ea13e712300
#
_entry.id   38ff4fda47e835e8c8331ea13e712300
#
_cell.length_a   1.000
_cell.length_b   1.000
_cell.length_c   1.000
_cell.angle_alpha   90.00
_cell.angle_beta   90.00
_cell.angle_gamma   90.00
#
_symmetry.space_group_name_H-M   'P 1'
#
loop_
_entity.id
_entity.type
_entity.pdbx_description
1 polymer ?
#
loop_
_entity_poly.entity_id
_entity_poly.type
_entity_poly.pdbx_seq_one_letter_code
_entity_poly.pdbx_strand_id
1 'polypeptide(L)'
;MARVIIHEGLANVEFIRRATTDFEQYRACVEKYTLELAEQETGVPGNVIRDAAIAYARADRGMICWTLGITEHHNAVHNVFALINLALLTGKVGRYGCGLNPLRGQNNVQGGGDMGAIPNRLAGFQDNTDDAVREKFEHAWGVKI
;
A
#
# COMPACT_ATOMS: atom_id res chain seq x y z
N MET A 1 10.45 -7.81 -8.12
CA MET A 1 10.90 -8.12 -6.74
C MET A 1 10.21 -9.35 -6.16
N ALA A 2 8.89 -9.44 -6.09
CA ALA A 2 8.18 -10.59 -5.50
C ALA A 2 8.58 -11.93 -6.11
N ARG A 3 8.63 -12.04 -7.46
CA ARG A 3 9.11 -13.24 -8.15
C ARG A 3 10.52 -13.66 -7.70
N VAL A 4 11.44 -12.70 -7.60
CA VAL A 4 12.81 -12.95 -7.11
C VAL A 4 12.79 -13.55 -5.69
N ILE A 5 12.04 -12.94 -4.78
CA ILE A 5 11.92 -13.38 -3.39
C ILE A 5 11.39 -14.82 -3.30
N ILE A 6 10.42 -15.17 -4.13
CA ILE A 6 9.85 -16.52 -4.19
C ILE A 6 10.87 -17.51 -4.74
N HIS A 7 11.52 -17.20 -5.86
CA HIS A 7 12.49 -18.09 -6.52
C HIS A 7 13.77 -18.29 -5.70
N GLU A 8 14.20 -17.28 -4.95
CA GLU A 8 15.34 -17.38 -4.03
C GLU A 8 14.99 -18.04 -2.68
N GLY A 9 13.73 -18.47 -2.48
CA GLY A 9 13.28 -19.11 -1.25
C GLY A 9 13.27 -18.18 -0.03
N LEU A 10 13.14 -16.87 -0.25
CA LEU A 10 13.19 -15.84 0.80
C LEU A 10 11.80 -15.41 1.30
N ALA A 11 10.74 -16.05 0.82
CA ALA A 11 9.39 -15.80 1.30
C ALA A 11 9.20 -16.31 2.74
N ASN A 12 8.48 -15.56 3.56
CA ASN A 12 8.16 -15.99 4.93
C ASN A 12 6.96 -16.96 4.92
N VAL A 13 7.24 -18.23 4.68
CA VAL A 13 6.21 -19.28 4.52
C VAL A 13 5.32 -19.43 5.75
N GLU A 14 5.87 -19.28 6.95
CA GLU A 14 5.09 -19.37 8.18
C GLU A 14 4.09 -18.22 8.30
N PHE A 15 4.55 -17.00 8.04
CA PHE A 15 3.67 -15.83 8.04
C PHE A 15 2.58 -15.95 6.97
N ILE A 16 2.95 -16.34 5.75
CA ILE A 16 2.01 -16.54 4.64
C ILE A 16 0.92 -17.53 5.04
N ARG A 17 1.28 -18.70 5.56
CA ARG A 17 0.32 -19.74 5.97
C ARG A 17 -0.64 -19.26 7.06
N ARG A 18 -0.16 -18.44 7.99
CA ARG A 18 -0.93 -17.99 9.17
C ARG A 18 -1.80 -16.77 8.89
N ALA A 19 -1.34 -15.84 8.05
CA ALA A 19 -1.85 -14.49 8.00
C ALA A 19 -2.25 -14.01 6.61
N THR A 20 -2.20 -14.87 5.59
CA THR A 20 -2.60 -14.51 4.22
C THR A 20 -3.49 -15.57 3.60
N THR A 21 -4.16 -15.20 2.50
CA THR A 21 -4.95 -16.09 1.64
C THR A 21 -4.40 -16.07 0.22
N ASP A 22 -4.79 -17.04 -0.59
CA ASP A 22 -4.58 -17.07 -2.05
C ASP A 22 -3.11 -16.94 -2.52
N PHE A 23 -2.16 -17.42 -1.70
CA PHE A 23 -0.74 -17.31 -2.02
C PHE A 23 -0.37 -17.98 -3.35
N GLU A 24 -0.94 -19.14 -3.67
CA GLU A 24 -0.63 -19.84 -4.93
C GLU A 24 -1.13 -19.07 -6.16
N GLN A 25 -2.27 -18.38 -6.05
CA GLN A 25 -2.76 -17.50 -7.11
C GLN A 25 -1.83 -16.28 -7.28
N TYR A 26 -1.40 -15.70 -6.17
CA TYR A 26 -0.42 -14.61 -6.19
C TYR A 26 0.90 -15.04 -6.81
N ARG A 27 1.43 -16.21 -6.42
CA ARG A 27 2.65 -16.79 -6.99
C ARG A 27 2.53 -16.95 -8.51
N ALA A 28 1.44 -17.51 -8.98
CA ALA A 28 1.17 -17.65 -10.41
C ALA A 28 1.06 -16.29 -11.12
N CYS A 29 0.44 -15.32 -10.48
CA CYS A 29 0.30 -13.96 -11.03
C CYS A 29 1.65 -13.27 -11.21
N VAL A 30 2.59 -13.39 -10.26
CA VAL A 30 3.88 -12.71 -10.32
C VAL A 30 4.90 -13.42 -11.21
N GLU A 31 4.67 -14.66 -11.61
CA GLU A 31 5.62 -15.45 -12.41
C GLU A 31 5.96 -14.80 -13.76
N LYS A 32 5.01 -14.13 -14.39
CA LYS A 32 5.23 -13.43 -15.67
C LYS A 32 6.16 -12.21 -15.59
N TYR A 33 6.41 -11.67 -14.38
CA TYR A 33 7.25 -10.48 -14.19
C TYR A 33 8.71 -10.88 -14.01
N THR A 34 9.38 -11.24 -15.11
CA THR A 34 10.81 -11.56 -15.12
C THR A 34 11.67 -10.31 -14.90
N LEU A 35 12.95 -10.50 -14.62
CA LEU A 35 13.87 -9.36 -14.46
C LEU A 35 14.08 -8.61 -15.78
N GLU A 36 14.11 -9.34 -16.90
CA GLU A 36 14.23 -8.77 -18.24
C GLU A 36 13.03 -7.88 -18.58
N LEU A 37 11.81 -8.38 -18.31
CA LEU A 37 10.61 -7.58 -18.49
C LEU A 37 10.60 -6.35 -17.58
N ALA A 38 10.98 -6.53 -16.32
CA ALA A 38 11.02 -5.43 -15.36
C ALA A 38 12.05 -4.37 -15.77
N GLU A 39 13.22 -4.76 -16.25
CA GLU A 39 14.24 -3.85 -16.78
C GLU A 39 13.73 -3.10 -18.01
N GLN A 40 13.09 -3.79 -18.94
CA GLN A 40 12.51 -3.18 -20.14
C GLN A 40 11.45 -2.12 -19.81
N GLU A 41 10.55 -2.42 -18.87
CA GLU A 41 9.43 -1.55 -18.51
C GLU A 41 9.85 -0.37 -17.61
N THR A 42 10.86 -0.57 -16.76
CA THR A 42 11.23 0.43 -15.75
C THR A 42 12.50 1.20 -16.09
N GLY A 43 13.35 0.66 -16.97
CA GLY A 43 14.68 1.18 -17.22
C GLY A 43 15.69 0.91 -16.08
N VAL A 44 15.28 0.19 -15.02
CA VAL A 44 16.16 -0.18 -13.91
C VAL A 44 16.83 -1.52 -14.22
N PRO A 45 18.16 -1.63 -14.17
CA PRO A 45 18.86 -2.89 -14.45
C PRO A 45 18.37 -4.05 -13.60
N GLY A 46 18.15 -5.21 -14.21
CA GLY A 46 17.58 -6.40 -13.57
C GLY A 46 18.36 -6.86 -12.34
N ASN A 47 19.70 -6.74 -12.37
CA ASN A 47 20.54 -7.05 -11.21
C ASN A 47 20.27 -6.11 -10.02
N VAL A 48 20.01 -4.82 -10.26
CA VAL A 48 19.67 -3.84 -9.22
C VAL A 48 18.30 -4.20 -8.60
N ILE A 49 17.33 -4.56 -9.44
CA ILE A 49 16.01 -5.01 -8.95
C ILE A 49 16.16 -6.29 -8.11
N ARG A 50 16.99 -7.24 -8.55
CA ARG A 50 17.27 -8.48 -7.82
C ARG A 50 17.92 -8.20 -6.47
N ASP A 51 18.96 -7.39 -6.44
CA ASP A 51 19.71 -7.09 -5.22
C ASP A 51 18.83 -6.34 -4.21
N ALA A 52 18.02 -5.39 -4.66
CA ALA A 52 17.05 -4.70 -3.82
C ALA A 52 15.99 -5.66 -3.24
N ALA A 53 15.51 -6.62 -4.04
CA ALA A 53 14.56 -7.63 -3.58
C ALA A 53 15.16 -8.52 -2.48
N ILE A 54 16.38 -9.00 -2.68
CA ILE A 54 17.10 -9.84 -1.73
C ILE A 54 17.43 -9.06 -0.45
N ALA A 55 17.93 -7.83 -0.58
CA ALA A 55 18.25 -6.97 0.56
C ALA A 55 17.01 -6.71 1.41
N TYR A 56 15.86 -6.36 0.79
CA TYR A 56 14.60 -6.18 1.49
C TYR A 56 14.14 -7.47 2.19
N ALA A 57 14.18 -8.60 1.50
CA ALA A 57 13.72 -9.86 2.07
C ALA A 57 14.57 -10.32 3.26
N ARG A 58 15.91 -10.20 3.16
CA ARG A 58 16.85 -10.64 4.20
C ARG A 58 16.96 -9.71 5.40
N ALA A 59 16.60 -8.44 5.26
CA ALA A 59 16.60 -7.50 6.37
C ALA A 59 15.71 -8.02 7.50
N ASP A 60 16.17 -7.98 8.74
CA ASP A 60 15.33 -8.34 9.90
C ASP A 60 14.11 -7.43 9.99
N ARG A 61 14.31 -6.13 9.77
CA ARG A 61 13.26 -5.12 9.77
C ARG A 61 13.25 -4.37 8.45
N GLY A 62 12.07 -4.04 7.97
CA GLY A 62 11.91 -3.30 6.73
C GLY A 62 10.58 -2.60 6.65
N MET A 63 10.61 -1.36 6.19
CA MET A 63 9.43 -0.55 5.96
C MET A 63 9.40 -0.13 4.49
N ILE A 64 8.22 -0.16 3.89
CA ILE A 64 7.99 0.39 2.56
C ILE A 64 7.35 1.76 2.72
N CYS A 65 8.05 2.79 2.29
CA CYS A 65 7.55 4.15 2.29
C CYS A 65 7.23 4.59 0.86
N TRP A 66 6.10 5.23 0.66
CA TRP A 66 5.73 5.79 -0.65
C TRP A 66 4.87 7.03 -0.51
N THR A 67 4.68 7.74 -1.60
CA THR A 67 3.81 8.90 -1.70
C THR A 67 3.16 8.95 -3.09
N LEU A 68 2.93 10.12 -3.62
CA LEU A 68 2.11 10.38 -4.81
C LEU A 68 2.61 9.68 -6.08
N GLY A 69 3.91 9.45 -6.21
CA GLY A 69 4.48 8.70 -7.33
C GLY A 69 3.92 7.27 -7.50
N ILE A 70 3.36 6.68 -6.42
CA ILE A 70 2.69 5.37 -6.47
C ILE A 70 1.18 5.54 -6.67
N THR A 71 0.58 6.59 -6.08
CA THR A 71 -0.88 6.72 -5.97
C THR A 71 -1.52 7.62 -7.03
N GLU A 72 -0.76 8.43 -7.77
CA GLU A 72 -1.26 9.28 -8.86
C GLU A 72 -1.16 8.60 -10.23
N HIS A 73 -1.65 7.37 -10.32
CA HIS A 73 -1.72 6.58 -11.55
C HIS A 73 -3.13 6.03 -11.77
N HIS A 74 -3.51 5.76 -13.02
CA HIS A 74 -4.78 5.11 -13.34
C HIS A 74 -4.95 3.74 -12.66
N ASN A 75 -3.85 3.07 -12.33
CA ASN A 75 -3.81 1.78 -11.64
C ASN A 75 -3.29 1.88 -10.18
N ALA A 76 -3.43 3.05 -9.55
CA ALA A 76 -2.93 3.37 -8.21
C ALA A 76 -3.28 2.32 -7.14
N VAL A 77 -4.51 1.82 -7.15
CA VAL A 77 -4.96 0.79 -6.20
C VAL A 77 -4.12 -0.48 -6.35
N HIS A 78 -3.87 -0.92 -7.59
CA HIS A 78 -3.04 -2.10 -7.84
C HIS A 78 -1.57 -1.88 -7.48
N ASN A 79 -1.05 -0.66 -7.64
CA ASN A 79 0.29 -0.31 -7.18
C ASN A 79 0.42 -0.46 -5.66
N VAL A 80 -0.57 0.04 -4.91
CA VAL A 80 -0.59 -0.11 -3.44
C VAL A 80 -0.72 -1.58 -3.05
N PHE A 81 -1.58 -2.36 -3.71
CA PHE A 81 -1.67 -3.81 -3.47
C PHE A 81 -0.36 -4.54 -3.74
N ALA A 82 0.40 -4.14 -4.76
CA ALA A 82 1.72 -4.72 -5.03
C ALA A 82 2.71 -4.48 -3.87
N LEU A 83 2.69 -3.29 -3.26
CA LEU A 83 3.50 -2.98 -2.07
C LEU A 83 3.04 -3.77 -0.84
N ILE A 84 1.72 -3.85 -0.62
CA ILE A 84 1.14 -4.65 0.48
C ILE A 84 1.54 -6.11 0.33
N ASN A 85 1.36 -6.69 -0.85
CA ASN A 85 1.70 -8.09 -1.11
C ASN A 85 3.20 -8.37 -0.93
N LEU A 86 4.07 -7.41 -1.27
CA LEU A 86 5.51 -7.54 -1.04
C LEU A 86 5.85 -7.59 0.46
N ALA A 87 5.19 -6.75 1.27
CA ALA A 87 5.36 -6.75 2.72
C ALA A 87 4.80 -8.03 3.36
N LEU A 88 3.64 -8.51 2.91
CA LEU A 88 3.03 -9.76 3.37
C LEU A 88 3.89 -10.97 2.99
N LEU A 89 4.42 -11.01 1.76
CA LEU A 89 5.30 -12.08 1.27
C LEU A 89 6.52 -12.29 2.18
N THR A 90 7.04 -11.22 2.76
CA THR A 90 8.24 -11.24 3.62
C THR A 90 7.93 -11.19 5.11
N GLY A 91 6.65 -11.13 5.50
CA GLY A 91 6.22 -11.03 6.90
C GLY A 91 6.62 -9.72 7.58
N LYS A 92 6.83 -8.65 6.80
CA LYS A 92 7.22 -7.33 7.33
C LYS A 92 6.01 -6.46 7.67
N VAL A 93 5.09 -7.02 8.45
CA VAL A 93 3.87 -6.38 8.91
C VAL A 93 3.62 -6.74 10.37
N GLY A 94 3.08 -5.82 11.16
CA GLY A 94 2.61 -6.08 12.51
C GLY A 94 3.70 -6.26 13.57
N ARG A 95 4.93 -5.81 13.30
CA ARG A 95 6.03 -5.82 14.28
C ARG A 95 6.85 -4.54 14.22
N TYR A 96 7.55 -4.23 15.30
CA TYR A 96 8.35 -3.02 15.43
C TYR A 96 9.38 -2.88 14.29
N GLY A 97 9.43 -1.70 13.67
CA GLY A 97 10.34 -1.38 12.57
C GLY A 97 9.97 -2.03 11.23
N CYS A 98 8.77 -2.60 11.12
CA CYS A 98 8.23 -3.16 9.89
C CYS A 98 6.90 -2.52 9.54
N GLY A 99 6.58 -2.43 8.26
CA GLY A 99 5.27 -1.96 7.82
C GLY A 99 5.25 -1.26 6.48
N LEU A 100 4.10 -0.66 6.25
CA LEU A 100 3.72 0.08 5.07
C LEU A 100 3.42 1.52 5.50
N ASN A 101 4.12 2.49 4.94
CA ASN A 101 4.02 3.87 5.37
C ASN A 101 3.76 4.82 4.20
N PRO A 102 2.49 5.14 3.90
CA PRO A 102 2.15 6.19 2.95
C PRO A 102 2.47 7.56 3.57
N LEU A 103 3.56 8.17 3.09
CA LEU A 103 4.07 9.45 3.63
C LEU A 103 3.18 10.65 3.33
N ARG A 104 2.32 10.56 2.30
CA ARG A 104 1.50 11.67 1.79
C ARG A 104 2.35 12.81 1.21
N GLY A 105 1.70 13.87 0.70
CA GLY A 105 2.36 15.04 0.13
C GLY A 105 2.38 16.23 1.11
N GLN A 106 1.22 16.61 1.62
CA GLN A 106 1.07 17.77 2.51
C GLN A 106 1.22 17.37 3.97
N ASN A 107 1.61 18.35 4.78
CA ASN A 107 1.67 18.17 6.22
C ASN A 107 0.28 17.89 6.79
N ASN A 108 0.18 16.81 7.56
CA ASN A 108 -1.04 16.41 8.26
C ASN A 108 -2.28 16.25 7.36
N VAL A 109 -2.11 15.88 6.09
CA VAL A 109 -3.25 15.66 5.17
C VAL A 109 -4.19 14.56 5.68
N GLN A 110 -3.67 13.57 6.35
CA GLN A 110 -4.47 12.50 6.94
C GLN A 110 -5.33 13.03 8.08
N GLY A 111 -4.75 13.80 9.00
CA GLY A 111 -5.50 14.46 10.08
C GLY A 111 -6.56 15.43 9.53
N GLY A 112 -6.25 16.17 8.46
CA GLY A 112 -7.22 16.99 7.73
C GLY A 112 -8.40 16.17 7.24
N GLY A 113 -8.15 15.02 6.61
CA GLY A 113 -9.19 14.07 6.18
C GLY A 113 -10.03 13.55 7.35
N ASP A 114 -9.39 13.13 8.44
CA ASP A 114 -10.07 12.62 9.64
C ASP A 114 -10.97 13.68 10.30
N MET A 115 -10.60 14.95 10.17
CA MET A 115 -11.43 16.09 10.60
C MET A 115 -12.59 16.41 9.65
N GLY A 116 -12.68 15.74 8.51
CA GLY A 116 -13.75 15.93 7.53
C GLY A 116 -13.40 16.90 6.39
N ALA A 117 -12.14 17.28 6.24
CA ALA A 117 -11.70 18.16 5.13
C ALA A 117 -11.53 17.37 3.80
N ILE A 118 -12.54 16.62 3.42
CA ILE A 118 -12.64 15.90 2.15
C ILE A 118 -14.06 16.03 1.59
N PRO A 119 -14.26 15.92 0.26
CA PRO A 119 -15.50 16.31 -0.41
C PRO A 119 -16.78 15.59 0.08
N ASN A 120 -16.65 14.38 0.55
CA ASN A 120 -17.80 13.53 0.95
C ASN A 120 -17.94 13.39 2.47
N ARG A 121 -17.27 14.23 3.26
CA ARG A 121 -17.33 14.20 4.72
C ARG A 121 -17.55 15.59 5.29
N LEU A 122 -18.16 15.60 6.47
CA LEU A 122 -18.29 16.76 7.34
C LEU A 122 -17.40 16.57 8.58
N ALA A 123 -17.31 17.59 9.42
CA ALA A 123 -16.47 17.58 10.61
C ALA A 123 -16.67 16.30 11.44
N GLY A 124 -15.57 15.73 11.91
CA GLY A 124 -15.58 14.45 12.62
C GLY A 124 -15.86 13.24 11.72
N PHE A 125 -15.49 13.34 10.42
CA PHE A 125 -15.59 12.26 9.42
C PHE A 125 -17.01 11.74 9.17
N GLN A 126 -18.04 12.57 9.41
CA GLN A 126 -19.44 12.23 9.23
C GLN A 126 -19.83 12.31 7.75
N ASP A 127 -20.66 11.36 7.28
CA ASP A 127 -21.04 11.26 5.87
C ASP A 127 -22.00 12.39 5.48
N ASN A 128 -21.66 13.19 4.46
CA ASN A 128 -22.52 14.26 3.98
C ASN A 128 -23.70 13.81 3.10
N THR A 129 -23.77 12.52 2.77
CA THR A 129 -24.92 11.94 2.06
C THR A 129 -26.01 11.47 3.01
N ASP A 130 -25.75 11.42 4.31
CA ASP A 130 -26.73 11.10 5.35
C ASP A 130 -27.56 12.34 5.71
N ASP A 131 -28.87 12.27 5.51
CA ASP A 131 -29.80 13.39 5.76
C ASP A 131 -29.76 13.86 7.21
N ALA A 132 -29.70 12.96 8.19
CA ALA A 132 -29.66 13.33 9.60
C ALA A 132 -28.35 14.04 9.95
N VAL A 133 -27.26 13.64 9.31
CA VAL A 133 -25.95 14.32 9.47
C VAL A 133 -26.02 15.71 8.84
N ARG A 134 -26.56 15.85 7.64
CA ARG A 134 -26.75 17.18 7.01
C ARG A 134 -27.59 18.11 7.88
N GLU A 135 -28.75 17.67 8.29
CA GLU A 135 -29.66 18.46 9.15
C GLU A 135 -28.97 18.93 10.42
N LYS A 136 -28.18 18.07 11.06
CA LYS A 136 -27.38 18.43 12.22
C LYS A 136 -26.42 19.59 11.95
N PHE A 137 -25.71 19.55 10.83
CA PHE A 137 -24.74 20.60 10.47
C PHE A 137 -25.41 21.85 9.94
N GLU A 138 -26.51 21.73 9.17
CA GLU A 138 -27.35 22.86 8.74
C GLU A 138 -27.86 23.65 9.94
N HIS A 139 -28.37 22.94 10.94
CA HIS A 139 -28.81 23.57 12.17
C HIS A 139 -27.68 24.27 12.93
N ALA A 140 -26.53 23.61 13.07
CA ALA A 140 -25.39 24.14 13.79
C ALA A 140 -24.77 25.35 13.10
N TRP A 141 -24.73 25.37 11.78
CA TRP A 141 -24.08 26.42 10.98
C TRP A 141 -25.05 27.49 10.46
N GLY A 142 -26.36 27.25 10.55
CA GLY A 142 -27.38 28.17 10.07
C GLY A 142 -27.42 28.32 8.55
N VAL A 143 -26.91 27.36 7.81
CA VAL A 143 -26.88 27.35 6.34
C VAL A 143 -27.27 25.98 5.81
N LYS A 144 -27.84 25.92 4.61
CA LYS A 144 -28.08 24.66 3.91
C LYS A 144 -26.82 24.13 3.27
N ILE A 145 -26.62 22.80 3.34
CA ILE A 145 -25.48 22.10 2.77
C ILE A 145 -25.94 21.26 1.58
#